data_183512df32b2f6ae2857c53c0ab63f56
#
_entry.id   183512df32b2f6ae2857c53c0ab63f56
#
_cell.length_a   1.000
_cell.length_b   1.000
_cell.length_c   1.000
_cell.angle_alpha   90.00
_cell.angle_beta   90.00
_cell.angle_gamma   90.00
#
_symmetry.space_group_name_H-M   'P 1'
#
loop_
_entity.id
_entity.type
_entity.pdbx_description
1 polymer ?
#
loop_
_entity_poly.entity_id
_entity_poly.type
_entity_poly.pdbx_seq_one_letter_code
_entity_poly.pdbx_strand_id
1 'polypeptide(L)'
;MTTRFELRARYIEGWYELDADKLVSATSYDFMFDDPAELAPVNRESLAEYMIRWDKRTRLLGATNEWDLSDGVRQDKDGTELCGMAIVKTRDDGVFFERITYFDRTGNSNSS
;
A
#
# COMPACT_ATOMS: atom_id res chain seq x y z
N MET A 1 -21.62 3.02 14.35
CA MET A 1 -21.52 2.86 12.87
C MET A 1 -20.13 3.26 12.43
N THR A 2 -19.47 2.41 11.67
CA THR A 2 -18.12 2.69 11.16
C THR A 2 -18.20 3.63 9.96
N THR A 3 -17.49 4.75 10.03
CA THR A 3 -17.46 5.71 8.93
C THR A 3 -16.41 5.33 7.91
N ARG A 4 -16.52 5.93 6.71
CA ARG A 4 -15.49 5.73 5.66
C ARG A 4 -14.12 6.24 6.12
N PHE A 5 -14.07 7.25 6.98
CA PHE A 5 -12.81 7.76 7.52
C PHE A 5 -12.17 6.76 8.47
N GLU A 6 -12.96 6.09 9.28
CA GLU A 6 -12.48 5.03 10.16
C GLU A 6 -11.98 3.82 9.35
N LEU A 7 -12.68 3.47 8.28
CA LEU A 7 -12.27 2.38 7.40
C LEU A 7 -10.96 2.70 6.69
N ARG A 8 -10.79 3.94 6.21
CA ARG A 8 -9.53 4.35 5.61
C ARG A 8 -8.39 4.30 6.62
N ALA A 9 -8.62 4.79 7.84
CA ALA A 9 -7.60 4.75 8.89
C ALA A 9 -7.21 3.30 9.22
N ARG A 10 -8.18 2.41 9.30
CA ARG A 10 -7.94 0.98 9.55
C ARG A 10 -7.13 0.35 8.42
N TYR A 11 -7.42 0.71 7.19
CA TYR A 11 -6.68 0.23 6.03
C TYR A 11 -5.22 0.63 6.11
N ILE A 12 -4.95 1.90 6.41
CA ILE A 12 -3.59 2.42 6.52
C ILE A 12 -2.85 1.77 7.70
N GLU A 13 -3.52 1.62 8.85
CA GLU A 13 -2.95 0.94 10.00
C GLU A 13 -2.60 -0.51 9.69
N GLY A 14 -3.46 -1.18 8.92
CA GLY A 14 -3.20 -2.56 8.49
C GLY A 14 -1.89 -2.68 7.71
N TRP A 15 -1.60 -1.73 6.84
CA TRP A 15 -0.32 -1.69 6.13
C TRP A 15 0.85 -1.42 7.06
N TYR A 16 0.71 -0.49 8.00
CA TYR A 16 1.76 -0.20 8.97
C TYR A 16 2.09 -1.39 9.84
N GLU A 17 1.08 -2.07 10.31
CA GLU A 17 1.22 -3.18 11.25
C GLU A 17 1.50 -4.50 10.55
N LEU A 18 1.39 -4.53 9.21
CA LEU A 18 1.42 -5.77 8.42
C LEU A 18 0.40 -6.77 8.93
N ASP A 19 -0.78 -6.27 9.26
CA ASP A 19 -1.91 -7.04 9.77
C ASP A 19 -2.90 -7.26 8.64
N ALA A 20 -2.82 -8.42 8.01
CA ALA A 20 -3.63 -8.74 6.84
C ALA A 20 -5.13 -8.76 7.16
N ASP A 21 -5.52 -9.26 8.33
CA ASP A 21 -6.92 -9.31 8.71
C ASP A 21 -7.49 -7.91 8.88
N LYS A 22 -6.75 -7.04 9.53
CA LYS A 22 -7.14 -5.64 9.70
C LYS A 22 -7.26 -4.95 8.34
N LEU A 23 -6.28 -5.15 7.47
CA LEU A 23 -6.24 -4.57 6.13
C LEU A 23 -7.46 -5.00 5.31
N VAL A 24 -7.70 -6.30 5.22
CA VAL A 24 -8.81 -6.86 4.44
C VAL A 24 -10.15 -6.40 4.99
N SER A 25 -10.28 -6.34 6.32
CA SER A 25 -11.54 -5.90 6.96
C SER A 25 -11.93 -4.48 6.61
N ALA A 26 -10.98 -3.67 6.17
CA ALA A 26 -11.22 -2.27 5.80
C ALA A 26 -11.55 -2.08 4.32
N THR A 27 -11.56 -3.14 3.52
CA THR A 27 -11.81 -3.07 2.08
C THR A 27 -13.25 -3.43 1.74
N SER A 28 -13.73 -2.89 0.62
CA SER A 28 -15.03 -3.28 0.06
C SER A 28 -14.91 -4.59 -0.71
N TYR A 29 -16.04 -5.19 -1.05
CA TYR A 29 -16.05 -6.47 -1.77
C TYR A 29 -15.43 -6.38 -3.16
N ASP A 30 -15.47 -5.20 -3.78
CA ASP A 30 -14.96 -4.96 -5.13
C ASP A 30 -13.59 -4.27 -5.13
N PHE A 31 -12.87 -4.35 -4.01
CA PHE A 31 -11.56 -3.72 -3.86
C PHE A 31 -10.59 -4.17 -4.95
N MET A 32 -9.82 -3.20 -5.47
CA MET A 32 -8.73 -3.46 -6.42
C MET A 32 -7.52 -2.62 -6.04
N PHE A 33 -6.35 -3.24 -6.12
CA PHE A 33 -5.06 -2.57 -5.91
C PHE A 33 -4.26 -2.65 -7.20
N ASP A 34 -3.83 -1.50 -7.68
CA ASP A 34 -3.03 -1.39 -8.90
C ASP A 34 -1.59 -1.06 -8.52
N ASP A 35 -0.73 -2.07 -8.56
CA ASP A 35 0.70 -1.95 -8.31
C ASP A 35 1.43 -2.28 -9.61
N PRO A 36 2.25 -1.37 -10.16
CA PRO A 36 2.95 -1.63 -11.42
C PRO A 36 3.94 -2.80 -11.36
N ALA A 37 4.33 -3.22 -10.14
CA ALA A 37 5.19 -4.39 -9.97
C ALA A 37 4.43 -5.72 -10.04
N GLU A 38 3.09 -5.69 -10.07
CA GLU A 38 2.27 -6.89 -10.18
C GLU A 38 1.78 -7.06 -11.61
N LEU A 39 1.64 -8.32 -12.04
CA LEU A 39 1.21 -8.63 -13.41
C LEU A 39 -0.27 -8.35 -13.64
N ALA A 40 -1.05 -8.32 -12.58
CA ALA A 40 -2.48 -8.08 -12.64
C ALA A 40 -2.93 -7.32 -11.40
N PRO A 41 -4.06 -6.61 -11.44
CA PRO A 41 -4.60 -5.97 -10.26
C PRO A 41 -4.85 -6.97 -9.13
N VAL A 42 -4.58 -6.54 -7.90
CA VAL A 42 -4.79 -7.36 -6.71
C VAL A 42 -6.22 -7.13 -6.22
N ASN A 43 -6.98 -8.19 -6.04
CA ASN A 43 -8.33 -8.07 -5.51
C ASN A 43 -8.35 -8.32 -4.00
N ARG A 44 -9.52 -8.22 -3.39
CA ARG A 44 -9.68 -8.39 -1.95
C ARG A 44 -9.23 -9.78 -1.48
N GLU A 45 -9.55 -10.82 -2.26
CA GLU A 45 -9.23 -12.20 -1.92
C GLU A 45 -7.73 -12.49 -1.95
N SER A 46 -6.97 -11.77 -2.79
CA SER A 46 -5.53 -11.96 -2.92
C SER A 46 -4.72 -10.91 -2.15
N LEU A 47 -5.37 -9.99 -1.45
CA LEU A 47 -4.70 -8.87 -0.79
C LEU A 47 -3.74 -9.34 0.32
N ALA A 48 -4.15 -10.32 1.10
CA ALA A 48 -3.30 -10.84 2.18
C ALA A 48 -2.00 -11.45 1.63
N GLU A 49 -2.10 -12.24 0.56
CA GLU A 49 -0.92 -12.82 -0.09
C GLU A 49 -0.04 -11.74 -0.72
N TYR A 50 -0.66 -10.75 -1.32
CA TYR A 50 0.05 -9.62 -1.89
C TYR A 50 0.85 -8.87 -0.82
N MET A 51 0.26 -8.62 0.34
CA MET A 51 0.95 -7.96 1.46
C MET A 51 2.24 -8.71 1.83
N ILE A 52 2.18 -10.04 1.90
CA ILE A 52 3.34 -10.87 2.22
C ILE A 52 4.41 -10.73 1.15
N ARG A 53 4.02 -10.80 -0.12
CA ARG A 53 4.97 -10.64 -1.24
C ARG A 53 5.59 -9.24 -1.23
N TRP A 54 4.78 -8.23 -1.01
CA TRP A 54 5.22 -6.84 -0.97
C TRP A 54 6.24 -6.62 0.16
N ASP A 55 5.94 -7.11 1.35
CA ASP A 55 6.83 -6.98 2.50
C ASP A 55 8.15 -7.69 2.24
N LYS A 56 8.09 -8.92 1.75
CA LYS A 56 9.28 -9.70 1.45
C LYS A 56 10.15 -9.03 0.39
N ARG A 57 9.53 -8.55 -0.69
CA ARG A 57 10.22 -7.86 -1.78
C ARG A 57 10.91 -6.59 -1.28
N THR A 58 10.24 -5.80 -0.48
CA THR A 58 10.79 -4.55 0.02
C THR A 58 11.90 -4.80 1.04
N ARG A 59 11.82 -5.86 1.84
CA ARG A 59 12.90 -6.24 2.76
C ARG A 59 14.15 -6.72 2.02
N LEU A 60 13.99 -7.43 0.92
CA LEU A 60 15.11 -7.86 0.08
C LEU A 60 15.85 -6.67 -0.50
N LEU A 61 15.15 -5.58 -0.77
CA LEU A 61 15.76 -4.34 -1.25
C LEU A 61 16.35 -3.50 -0.10
N GLY A 62 16.23 -3.97 1.13
CA GLY A 62 16.72 -3.26 2.30
C GLY A 62 15.81 -2.15 2.78
N ALA A 63 14.62 -2.04 2.23
CA ALA A 63 13.67 -1.02 2.63
C ALA A 63 13.09 -1.30 4.02
N THR A 64 12.78 -0.25 4.74
CA THR A 64 12.09 -0.34 6.01
C THR A 64 10.57 -0.23 5.78
N ASN A 65 9.79 -0.69 6.75
CA ASN A 65 8.34 -0.55 6.69
C ASN A 65 7.87 0.75 7.37
N GLU A 66 8.70 1.77 7.29
CA GLU A 66 8.34 3.08 7.83
C GLU A 66 7.79 3.93 6.70
N TRP A 67 6.60 4.43 6.92
CA TRP A 67 5.92 5.28 5.96
C TRP A 67 5.68 6.64 6.57
N ASP A 68 6.00 7.67 5.83
CA ASP A 68 5.43 8.97 6.12
C ASP A 68 4.09 9.05 5.39
N LEU A 69 3.02 9.10 6.16
CA LEU A 69 1.66 9.11 5.61
C LEU A 69 1.38 10.35 4.76
N SER A 70 2.14 11.42 4.96
CA SER A 70 1.90 12.65 4.23
C SER A 70 2.49 12.62 2.84
N ASP A 71 3.61 11.90 2.63
CA ASP A 71 4.30 11.89 1.33
C ASP A 71 4.71 10.50 0.85
N GLY A 72 4.46 9.46 1.64
CA GLY A 72 4.75 8.10 1.23
C GLY A 72 6.23 7.81 1.07
N VAL A 73 7.09 8.53 1.77
CA VAL A 73 8.53 8.33 1.68
C VAL A 73 8.94 7.07 2.41
N ARG A 74 9.82 6.32 1.79
CA ARG A 74 10.38 5.12 2.36
C ARG A 74 11.87 5.09 2.06
N GLN A 75 12.67 4.72 3.05
CA GLN A 75 14.11 4.61 2.87
C GLN A 75 14.56 3.16 2.87
N ASP A 76 15.54 2.87 2.03
CA ASP A 76 16.25 1.61 2.12
C ASP A 76 17.41 1.74 3.12
N LYS A 77 18.12 0.63 3.37
CA LYS A 77 19.20 0.60 4.35
C LYS A 77 20.42 1.42 3.96
N ASP A 78 20.54 1.81 2.70
CA ASP A 78 21.65 2.66 2.21
C ASP A 78 21.28 4.15 2.30
N GLY A 79 20.09 4.46 2.80
CA GLY A 79 19.62 5.83 2.87
C GLY A 79 19.01 6.34 1.58
N THR A 80 18.93 5.51 0.54
CA THR A 80 18.24 5.88 -0.68
C THR A 80 16.74 5.91 -0.42
N GLU A 81 16.12 7.02 -0.69
CA GLU A 81 14.69 7.17 -0.45
C GLU A 81 13.88 6.67 -1.63
N LEU A 82 13.07 5.65 -1.37
CA LEU A 82 12.07 5.19 -2.32
C LEU A 82 10.77 5.90 -1.97
N CYS A 83 10.31 6.72 -2.89
CA CYS A 83 9.07 7.45 -2.70
C CYS A 83 7.95 6.72 -3.41
N GLY A 84 6.84 6.57 -2.72
CA GLY A 84 5.62 6.08 -3.32
C GLY A 84 4.52 7.10 -3.10
N MET A 85 3.73 7.30 -4.14
CA MET A 85 2.52 8.10 -4.02
C MET A 85 1.35 7.18 -4.26
N ALA A 86 0.43 7.15 -3.31
CA ALA A 86 -0.74 6.27 -3.41
C ALA A 86 -2.02 7.11 -3.47
N ILE A 87 -2.91 6.69 -4.36
CA ILE A 87 -4.28 7.19 -4.38
C ILE A 87 -5.12 6.12 -3.73
N VAL A 88 -5.81 6.47 -2.65
CA VAL A 88 -6.70 5.57 -1.94
C VAL A 88 -8.11 6.14 -2.02
N LYS A 89 -9.03 5.35 -2.55
CA LYS A 89 -10.44 5.74 -2.68
C LYS A 89 -11.28 4.92 -1.73
N THR A 90 -12.11 5.59 -0.95
CA THR A 90 -12.90 4.97 0.11
C THR A 90 -14.37 5.32 -0.05
N ARG A 91 -15.24 4.32 0.13
CA ARG A 91 -16.69 4.47 0.22
C ARG A 91 -17.16 4.08 1.62
N ASP A 92 -18.46 4.16 1.85
CA ASP A 92 -19.03 3.82 3.14
C ASP A 92 -18.84 2.35 3.52
N ASP A 93 -18.67 1.46 2.53
CA ASP A 93 -18.43 0.04 2.76
C ASP A 93 -16.93 -0.33 2.79
N GLY A 94 -16.05 0.64 2.61
CA GLY A 94 -14.62 0.42 2.72
C GLY A 94 -13.80 1.02 1.60
N VAL A 95 -12.50 0.78 1.68
CA VAL A 95 -11.56 1.15 0.61
C VAL A 95 -11.86 0.27 -0.60
N PHE A 96 -12.10 0.89 -1.74
CA PHE A 96 -12.44 0.14 -2.95
C PHE A 96 -11.36 0.20 -4.03
N PHE A 97 -10.38 1.08 -3.89
CA PHE A 97 -9.32 1.19 -4.88
C PHE A 97 -8.07 1.80 -4.26
N GLU A 98 -6.92 1.25 -4.63
CA GLU A 98 -5.63 1.88 -4.38
C GLU A 98 -4.77 1.74 -5.62
N ARG A 99 -4.05 2.80 -5.97
CA ARG A 99 -3.00 2.78 -6.99
C ARG A 99 -1.74 3.34 -6.38
N ILE A 100 -0.63 2.63 -6.52
CA ILE A 100 0.67 3.11 -6.06
C ILE A 100 1.58 3.39 -7.25
N THR A 101 2.32 4.48 -7.16
CA THR A 101 3.34 4.86 -8.15
C THR A 101 4.65 5.04 -7.40
N TYR A 102 5.70 4.41 -7.91
CA TYR A 102 7.03 4.50 -7.30
C TYR A 102 7.91 5.45 -8.11
N PHE A 103 8.71 6.24 -7.40
CA PHE A 103 9.68 7.14 -8.01
C PHE A 103 10.82 7.38 -7.03
N ASP A 104 11.98 7.82 -7.53
CA ASP A 104 13.07 8.20 -6.66
C ASP A 104 12.91 9.66 -6.18
N ARG A 105 13.78 10.08 -5.26
CA ARG A 105 13.71 11.43 -4.69
C ARG A 105 13.97 12.54 -5.69
N THR A 106 14.58 12.23 -6.81
CA THR A 106 14.81 13.22 -7.87
C THR A 106 13.56 13.45 -8.72
N GLY A 107 12.52 12.66 -8.51
CA GLY A 107 11.28 12.76 -9.25
C GLY A 107 11.26 11.94 -10.53
N ASN A 108 12.30 11.14 -10.80
CA ASN A 108 12.30 10.27 -11.95
C ASN A 108 11.43 9.05 -11.71
N SER A 109 10.59 8.75 -12.69
CA SER A 109 9.76 7.56 -12.62
C SER A 109 10.61 6.29 -12.59
N ASN A 110 10.30 5.40 -11.65
CA ASN A 110 10.97 4.11 -11.53
C ASN A 110 10.24 3.06 -12.36
N SER A 111 10.03 3.37 -13.61
CA SER A 111 9.19 2.60 -14.52
C SER A 111 9.96 1.62 -15.39
N SER A 112 11.16 1.35 -15.04
CA SER A 112 11.93 0.37 -15.79
C SER A 112 11.42 -1.04 -15.61
#